data_f1648975e55d818603ad0e87a318d015
#
_entry.id   f1648975e55d818603ad0e87a318d015
#
_cell.length_a   1.000
_cell.length_b   1.000
_cell.length_c   1.000
_cell.angle_alpha   90.00
_cell.angle_beta   90.00
_cell.angle_gamma   90.00
#
_symmetry.space_group_name_H-M   'P 1'
#
loop_
_entity.id
_entity.type
_entity.pdbx_description
1 polymer ?
#
loop_
_entity_poly.entity_id
_entity_poly.type
_entity_poly.pdbx_seq_one_letter_code
_entity_poly.pdbx_strand_id
1 'polypeptide(L)'
;MNKSFADFFNDQVAFQKEVNEKFGYNAKVENIPEDNVEVAKYHMLALMEETGELVKSDKRWKNYRNTHYDKSNKLEELSDCFITLFNVAMYSGISAEELELALTKKMDENIKRIREA
;
A
#
# COMPACT_ATOMS: atom_id res chain seq x y z
N MET A 1 -17.75 -6.38 11.68
CA MET A 1 -16.90 -5.54 12.55
C MET A 1 -16.01 -4.65 11.70
N ASN A 2 -16.02 -3.36 11.96
CA ASN A 2 -15.22 -2.41 11.18
C ASN A 2 -13.80 -2.35 11.71
N LYS A 3 -12.84 -2.47 10.79
CA LYS A 3 -11.43 -2.31 11.10
C LYS A 3 -10.98 -0.90 10.78
N SER A 4 -10.14 -0.32 11.62
CA SER A 4 -9.52 0.97 11.36
C SER A 4 -8.35 0.81 10.38
N PHE A 5 -7.83 1.94 9.89
CA PHE A 5 -6.61 1.96 9.08
C PHE A 5 -5.45 1.27 9.79
N ALA A 6 -5.26 1.58 11.09
CA ALA A 6 -4.20 0.96 11.89
C ALA A 6 -4.39 -0.55 12.01
N ASP A 7 -5.64 -1.01 12.13
CA ASP A 7 -5.93 -2.45 12.20
C ASP A 7 -5.49 -3.16 10.93
N PHE A 8 -5.82 -2.61 9.76
CA PHE A 8 -5.39 -3.19 8.49
C PHE A 8 -3.86 -3.20 8.35
N PHE A 9 -3.23 -2.10 8.71
CA PHE A 9 -1.78 -1.99 8.67
C PHE A 9 -1.14 -3.06 9.56
N ASN A 10 -1.60 -3.19 10.80
CA ASN A 10 -1.04 -4.14 11.75
C ASN A 10 -1.35 -5.59 11.38
N ASP A 11 -2.50 -5.86 10.77
CA ASP A 11 -2.81 -7.17 10.20
C ASP A 11 -1.80 -7.54 9.11
N GLN A 12 -1.45 -6.58 8.27
CA GLN A 12 -0.46 -6.83 7.21
C GLN A 12 0.93 -7.05 7.78
N VAL A 13 1.31 -6.34 8.85
CA VAL A 13 2.57 -6.59 9.54
C VAL A 13 2.62 -8.03 10.06
N ALA A 14 1.55 -8.47 10.73
CA ALA A 14 1.48 -9.84 11.26
C ALA A 14 1.54 -10.87 10.14
N PHE A 15 0.82 -10.63 9.05
CA PHE A 15 0.84 -11.53 7.88
C PHE A 15 2.24 -11.62 7.28
N GLN A 16 2.94 -10.49 7.13
CA GLN A 16 4.29 -10.48 6.57
C GLN A 16 5.28 -11.24 7.43
N LYS A 17 5.11 -11.19 8.76
CA LYS A 17 5.93 -11.99 9.67
C LYS A 17 5.71 -13.49 9.43
N GLU A 18 4.47 -13.91 9.24
CA GLU A 18 4.16 -15.32 8.94
C GLU A 18 4.77 -15.73 7.61
N VAL A 19 4.71 -14.89 6.59
CA VAL A 19 5.32 -15.16 5.28
C VAL A 19 6.83 -15.35 5.44
N ASN A 20 7.49 -14.45 6.18
CA ASN A 20 8.92 -14.51 6.38
C ASN A 20 9.34 -15.78 7.13
N GLU A 21 8.58 -16.15 8.13
CA GLU A 21 8.83 -17.39 8.91
C GLU A 21 8.64 -18.64 8.05
N LYS A 22 7.55 -18.69 7.30
CA LYS A 22 7.20 -19.87 6.50
C LYS A 22 8.16 -20.12 5.36
N PHE A 23 8.59 -19.06 4.69
CA PHE A 23 9.43 -19.18 3.50
C PHE A 23 10.90 -18.89 3.75
N GLY A 24 11.29 -18.69 5.00
CA GLY A 24 12.68 -18.53 5.39
C GLY A 24 13.33 -17.23 4.91
N TYR A 25 12.55 -16.20 4.71
CA TYR A 25 13.11 -14.90 4.32
C TYR A 25 13.88 -14.31 5.50
N ASN A 26 15.05 -13.76 5.20
CA ASN A 26 15.93 -13.18 6.22
C ASN A 26 15.48 -11.80 6.70
N ALA A 27 14.67 -11.13 5.93
CA ALA A 27 14.18 -9.81 6.29
C ALA A 27 13.18 -9.91 7.43
N LYS A 28 13.43 -9.22 8.52
CA LYS A 28 12.52 -9.12 9.66
C LYS A 28 11.91 -7.74 9.69
N VAL A 29 10.62 -7.68 9.98
CA VAL A 29 9.91 -6.40 10.07
C VAL A 29 10.56 -5.47 11.10
N GLU A 30 11.07 -6.02 12.19
CA GLU A 30 11.68 -5.26 13.27
C GLU A 30 13.07 -4.69 12.92
N ASN A 31 13.73 -5.20 11.89
CA ASN A 31 15.10 -4.82 11.55
C ASN A 31 15.18 -3.82 10.41
N ILE A 32 14.14 -3.06 10.22
CA ILE A 32 14.03 -2.09 9.14
C ILE A 32 14.43 -0.71 9.69
N PRO A 33 14.92 0.16 8.82
CA PRO A 33 15.16 0.05 7.37
C PRO A 33 16.59 -0.32 6.99
N GLU A 34 17.53 -0.13 7.89
CA GLU A 34 18.96 -0.08 7.56
C GLU A 34 19.51 -1.40 7.05
N ASP A 35 19.07 -2.50 7.66
CA ASP A 35 19.56 -3.84 7.31
C ASP A 35 18.84 -4.49 6.16
N ASN A 36 17.74 -3.88 5.69
CA ASN A 36 16.85 -4.50 4.73
C ASN A 36 16.56 -3.65 3.50
N VAL A 37 17.56 -2.87 3.06
CA VAL A 37 17.44 -1.99 1.89
C VAL A 37 16.95 -2.74 0.66
N GLU A 38 17.44 -3.94 0.42
CA GLU A 38 17.03 -4.73 -0.75
C GLU A 38 15.57 -5.18 -0.65
N VAL A 39 15.10 -5.48 0.55
CA VAL A 39 13.70 -5.83 0.77
C VAL A 39 12.80 -4.60 0.56
N ALA A 40 13.24 -3.43 1.04
CA ALA A 40 12.52 -2.19 0.80
C ALA A 40 12.40 -1.88 -0.69
N LYS A 41 13.48 -2.06 -1.44
CA LYS A 41 13.48 -1.91 -2.90
C LYS A 41 12.53 -2.88 -3.57
N TYR A 42 12.53 -4.12 -3.12
CA TYR A 42 11.62 -5.15 -3.64
C TYR A 42 10.16 -4.70 -3.51
N HIS A 43 9.77 -4.19 -2.34
CA HIS A 43 8.39 -3.76 -2.13
C HIS A 43 8.05 -2.50 -2.91
N MET A 44 9.02 -1.61 -3.15
CA MET A 44 8.81 -0.46 -4.03
C MET A 44 8.54 -0.90 -5.47
N LEU A 45 9.29 -1.88 -5.97
CA LEU A 45 9.05 -2.45 -7.31
C LEU A 45 7.72 -3.19 -7.37
N ALA A 46 7.37 -3.90 -6.30
CA ALA A 46 6.07 -4.58 -6.21
C ALA A 46 4.92 -3.57 -6.29
N LEU A 47 5.08 -2.40 -5.69
CA LEU A 47 4.07 -1.33 -5.77
C LEU A 47 3.88 -0.88 -7.22
N MET A 48 4.96 -0.72 -7.98
CA MET A 48 4.86 -0.36 -9.40
C MET A 48 4.09 -1.42 -10.18
N GLU A 49 4.35 -2.69 -9.91
CA GLU A 49 3.63 -3.79 -10.55
C GLU A 49 2.14 -3.77 -10.19
N GLU A 50 1.81 -3.59 -8.92
CA GLU A 50 0.41 -3.58 -8.48
C GLU A 50 -0.36 -2.37 -9.02
N THR A 51 0.27 -1.21 -9.11
CA THR A 51 -0.37 -0.04 -9.72
C THR A 51 -0.59 -0.26 -11.23
N GLY A 52 0.31 -0.96 -11.89
CA GLY A 52 0.13 -1.38 -13.29
C GLY A 52 -1.07 -2.30 -13.46
N GLU A 53 -1.24 -3.26 -12.55
CA GLU A 53 -2.40 -4.17 -12.58
C GLU A 53 -3.71 -3.40 -12.35
N LEU A 54 -3.69 -2.41 -11.45
CA LEU A 54 -4.84 -1.54 -11.22
C LEU A 54 -5.23 -0.79 -12.51
N VAL A 55 -4.25 -0.22 -13.21
CA VAL A 55 -4.50 0.47 -14.48
C VAL A 55 -5.12 -0.49 -15.50
N LYS A 56 -4.62 -1.72 -15.58
CA LYS A 56 -5.16 -2.74 -16.49
C LYS A 56 -6.56 -3.19 -16.13
N SER A 57 -6.95 -3.09 -14.87
CA SER A 57 -8.26 -3.54 -14.41
C SER A 57 -9.41 -2.70 -14.95
N ASP A 58 -9.13 -1.46 -15.37
CA ASP A 58 -10.15 -0.55 -15.88
C ASP A 58 -9.66 0.08 -17.18
N LYS A 59 -10.09 -0.49 -18.29
CA LYS A 59 -9.64 -0.08 -19.63
C LYS A 59 -10.51 1.03 -20.23
N ARG A 60 -11.42 1.61 -19.47
CA ARG A 60 -12.28 2.68 -19.98
C ARG A 60 -11.51 3.92 -20.44
N TRP A 61 -10.29 4.11 -19.94
CA TRP A 61 -9.42 5.18 -20.40
C TRP A 61 -8.99 5.02 -21.86
N LYS A 62 -9.12 3.79 -22.42
CA LYS A 62 -8.90 3.53 -23.84
C LYS A 62 -10.18 3.81 -24.59
N ASN A 63 -10.38 5.05 -24.96
CA ASN A 63 -11.65 5.55 -25.49
C ASN A 63 -12.08 4.98 -26.84
N TYR A 64 -11.21 4.26 -27.54
CA TYR A 64 -11.55 3.58 -28.79
C TYR A 64 -11.93 2.11 -28.60
N ARG A 65 -12.02 1.65 -27.38
CA ARG A 65 -12.39 0.26 -27.04
C ARG A 65 -13.68 0.22 -26.25
N ASN A 66 -14.57 -0.65 -26.66
CA ASN A 66 -15.79 -0.92 -25.89
C ASN A 66 -15.47 -1.95 -24.82
N THR A 67 -15.11 -1.50 -23.63
CA THR A 67 -14.76 -2.37 -22.51
C THR A 67 -15.72 -2.17 -21.36
N HIS A 68 -16.09 -3.28 -20.74
CA HIS A 68 -16.94 -3.23 -19.54
C HIS A 68 -16.12 -2.86 -18.31
N TYR A 69 -16.74 -2.10 -17.43
CA TYR A 69 -16.19 -1.81 -16.13
C TYR A 69 -16.50 -2.95 -15.17
N ASP A 70 -15.47 -3.60 -14.66
CA ASP A 70 -15.58 -4.65 -13.66
C ASP A 70 -15.17 -4.09 -12.31
N LYS A 71 -16.16 -3.64 -11.55
CA LYS A 71 -15.94 -3.04 -10.24
C LYS A 71 -15.33 -4.04 -9.25
N SER A 72 -15.75 -5.30 -9.32
CA SER A 72 -15.24 -6.35 -8.44
C SER A 72 -13.74 -6.56 -8.64
N ASN A 73 -13.30 -6.65 -9.89
CA ASN A 73 -11.88 -6.78 -10.21
C ASN A 73 -11.10 -5.54 -9.77
N LYS A 74 -11.66 -4.35 -9.99
CA LYS A 74 -10.99 -3.12 -9.57
C LYS A 74 -10.81 -3.04 -8.06
N LEU A 75 -11.80 -3.50 -7.29
CA LEU A 75 -11.69 -3.56 -5.83
C LEU A 75 -10.57 -4.48 -5.37
N GLU A 76 -10.40 -5.62 -6.03
CA GLU A 76 -9.28 -6.53 -5.74
C GLU A 76 -7.94 -5.85 -6.00
N GLU A 77 -7.80 -5.20 -7.15
CA GLU A 77 -6.54 -4.54 -7.52
C GLU A 77 -6.25 -3.31 -6.63
N LEU A 78 -7.29 -2.56 -6.24
CA LEU A 78 -7.12 -1.49 -5.27
C LEU A 78 -6.66 -2.02 -3.92
N SER A 79 -7.24 -3.13 -3.47
CA SER A 79 -6.85 -3.76 -2.21
C SER A 79 -5.39 -4.18 -2.24
N ASP A 80 -4.94 -4.78 -3.34
CA ASP A 80 -3.54 -5.17 -3.51
C ASP A 80 -2.60 -3.97 -3.45
N CYS A 81 -3.01 -2.82 -4.02
CA CYS A 81 -2.23 -1.59 -3.94
C CYS A 81 -2.09 -1.11 -2.49
N PHE A 82 -3.18 -1.11 -1.72
CA PHE A 82 -3.12 -0.71 -0.31
C PHE A 82 -2.25 -1.64 0.51
N ILE A 83 -2.37 -2.94 0.31
CA ILE A 83 -1.53 -3.93 0.99
C ILE A 83 -0.06 -3.70 0.67
N THR A 84 0.26 -3.45 -0.59
CA THR A 84 1.64 -3.18 -1.01
C THR A 84 2.16 -1.87 -0.44
N LEU A 85 1.31 -0.85 -0.33
CA LEU A 85 1.67 0.40 0.34
C LEU A 85 2.02 0.17 1.81
N PHE A 86 1.27 -0.68 2.51
CA PHE A 86 1.60 -1.05 3.89
C PHE A 86 2.97 -1.73 3.96
N ASN A 87 3.27 -2.62 3.01
CA ASN A 87 4.58 -3.26 2.95
C ASN A 87 5.69 -2.23 2.75
N VAL A 88 5.50 -1.28 1.84
CA VAL A 88 6.47 -0.20 1.63
C VAL A 88 6.69 0.58 2.92
N ALA A 89 5.62 0.93 3.62
CA ALA A 89 5.72 1.68 4.87
C ALA A 89 6.47 0.89 5.94
N MET A 90 6.06 -0.36 6.18
CA MET A 90 6.69 -1.16 7.25
C MET A 90 8.16 -1.44 6.95
N TYR A 91 8.54 -1.70 5.71
CA TYR A 91 9.94 -1.93 5.33
C TYR A 91 10.73 -0.63 5.14
N SER A 92 10.10 0.52 5.36
CA SER A 92 10.76 1.83 5.46
C SER A 92 10.85 2.32 6.91
N GLY A 93 10.49 1.45 7.87
CA GLY A 93 10.55 1.79 9.28
C GLY A 93 9.43 2.71 9.76
N ILE A 94 8.31 2.73 9.07
CA ILE A 94 7.17 3.60 9.38
C ILE A 94 6.09 2.79 10.08
N SER A 95 5.62 3.28 11.23
CA SER A 95 4.52 2.66 11.96
C SER A 95 3.16 3.13 11.45
N ALA A 96 2.11 2.40 11.83
CA ALA A 96 0.74 2.80 11.52
C ALA A 96 0.42 4.20 12.06
N GLU A 97 0.86 4.48 13.29
CA GLU A 97 0.61 5.76 13.96
C GLU A 97 1.31 6.91 13.26
N GLU A 98 2.56 6.71 12.85
CA GLU A 98 3.32 7.71 12.10
C GLU A 98 2.65 8.01 10.77
N LEU A 99 2.18 6.98 10.07
CA LEU A 99 1.53 7.16 8.78
C LEU A 99 0.18 7.88 8.93
N GLU A 100 -0.60 7.52 9.95
CA GLU A 100 -1.88 8.21 10.23
C GLU A 100 -1.66 9.69 10.51
N LEU A 101 -0.65 10.03 11.32
CA LEU A 101 -0.32 11.42 11.61
C LEU A 101 0.07 12.18 10.36
N ALA A 102 0.90 11.56 9.51
CA ALA A 102 1.34 12.17 8.26
C ALA A 102 0.16 12.41 7.32
N LEU A 103 -0.74 11.44 7.20
CA LEU A 103 -1.95 11.56 6.38
C LEU A 103 -2.87 12.67 6.89
N THR A 104 -3.06 12.75 8.21
CA THR A 104 -3.88 13.78 8.83
C THR A 104 -3.33 15.17 8.51
N LYS A 105 -2.03 15.36 8.73
CA LYS A 105 -1.35 16.62 8.44
C LYS A 105 -1.48 17.00 6.97
N LYS A 106 -1.27 16.05 6.07
CA LYS A 106 -1.32 16.29 4.63
C LYS A 106 -2.74 16.65 4.18
N MET A 107 -3.75 15.97 4.71
CA MET A 107 -5.14 16.29 4.41
C MET A 107 -5.50 17.69 4.88
N ASP A 108 -5.09 18.05 6.11
CA ASP A 108 -5.34 19.38 6.63
C ASP A 108 -4.68 20.48 5.76
N GLU A 109 -3.45 20.24 5.33
CA GLU A 109 -2.75 21.15 4.42
C GLU A 109 -3.48 21.31 3.09
N ASN A 110 -3.96 20.20 2.53
CA ASN A 110 -4.69 20.23 1.27
C ASN A 110 -6.01 20.98 1.38
N ILE A 111 -6.75 20.76 2.47
CA ILE A 111 -8.01 21.46 2.75
C ILE A 111 -7.77 22.95 2.89
N LYS A 112 -6.75 23.33 3.65
CA LYS A 112 -6.39 24.73 3.86
C LYS A 112 -6.03 25.41 2.55
N ARG A 113 -5.25 24.73 1.71
CA ARG A 113 -4.84 25.28 0.40
C ARG A 113 -6.05 25.59 -0.49
N ILE A 114 -7.04 24.69 -0.51
CA ILE A 114 -8.26 24.91 -1.31
C ILE A 114 -9.08 26.04 -0.76
N ARG A 115 -9.23 26.15 0.57
CA ARG A 115 -10.04 27.21 1.19
C ARG A 115 -9.41 28.58 1.07
N GLU A 116 -8.09 28.65 0.93
CA GLU A 116 -7.35 29.92 0.79
C GLU A 116 -7.07 30.29 -0.67
N ALA A 117 -7.45 29.44 -1.60
CA ALA A 117 -7.21 29.70 -3.02
C ALA A 117 -8.12 30.80 -3.59
#